data_78d714c2b8e4c6db636c024280a4cf9d
#
_entry.id   78d714c2b8e4c6db636c024280a4cf9d
#
_cell.length_a   1.000
_cell.length_b   1.000
_cell.length_c   1.000
_cell.angle_alpha   90.00
_cell.angle_beta   90.00
_cell.angle_gamma   90.00
#
_symmetry.space_group_name_H-M   'P 1'
#
loop_
_entity.id
_entity.type
_entity.pdbx_description
1 polymer ?
#
loop_
_entity_poly.entity_id
_entity_poly.type
_entity_poly.pdbx_seq_one_letter_code
_entity_poly.pdbx_strand_id
1 'polypeptide(L)'
;IKSAIIVDFILSIEIVIIALSTVVDKPLNIQIIVVSIVAIISTIGVYGLVALIVRMDDLGFKLIALGGNKTSISHIFGTGLVKTLPFVIRGLAIIGTIAMILVAGDIYIHNIPFVHELFHSLPTIFGEFIVGLTVGFTTLFIFKFIVKIFGKKE
;
A
#
# COMPACT_ATOMS: atom_id res chain seq x y z
N ILE A 1 3.28 2.66 -16.95
CA ILE A 1 3.66 1.24 -16.80
C ILE A 1 4.94 1.11 -15.98
N LYS A 2 6.08 1.74 -16.35
CA LYS A 2 7.35 1.65 -15.61
C LYS A 2 7.24 2.10 -14.15
N SER A 3 6.56 3.20 -13.89
CA SER A 3 6.33 3.71 -12.53
C SER A 3 5.55 2.74 -11.65
N ALA A 4 4.51 2.10 -12.19
CA ALA A 4 3.71 1.12 -11.46
C ALA A 4 4.53 -0.13 -11.10
N ILE A 5 5.38 -0.61 -12.03
CA ILE A 5 6.26 -1.76 -11.78
C ILE A 5 7.27 -1.45 -10.67
N ILE A 6 7.84 -0.25 -10.65
CA ILE A 6 8.79 0.16 -9.62
C ILE A 6 8.11 0.23 -8.25
N VAL A 7 6.91 0.79 -8.18
CA VAL A 7 6.14 0.86 -6.93
C VAL A 7 5.79 -0.54 -6.43
N ASP A 8 5.30 -1.42 -7.29
CA ASP A 8 4.98 -2.82 -6.95
C ASP A 8 6.21 -3.58 -6.44
N PHE A 9 7.36 -3.37 -7.08
CA PHE A 9 8.63 -3.97 -6.65
C PHE A 9 9.06 -3.48 -5.25
N ILE A 10 8.95 -2.17 -4.98
CA ILE A 10 9.29 -1.59 -3.67
C ILE A 10 8.36 -2.14 -2.59
N LEU A 11 7.04 -2.20 -2.85
CA LEU A 11 6.06 -2.77 -1.94
C LEU A 11 6.32 -4.24 -1.66
N SER A 12 6.71 -5.01 -2.67
CA SER A 12 7.03 -6.43 -2.51
C SER A 12 8.25 -6.65 -1.63
N ILE A 13 9.30 -5.83 -1.80
CA ILE A 13 10.49 -5.87 -0.92
C ILE A 13 10.12 -5.52 0.52
N GLU A 14 9.29 -4.50 0.71
CA GLU A 14 8.84 -4.07 2.03
C GLU A 14 8.10 -5.19 2.77
N ILE A 15 7.14 -5.85 2.12
CA ILE A 15 6.40 -6.98 2.70
C ILE A 15 7.35 -8.12 3.08
N VAL A 16 8.36 -8.40 2.25
CA VAL A 16 9.38 -9.43 2.54
C VAL A 16 10.22 -9.05 3.76
N ILE A 17 10.63 -7.79 3.89
CA ILE A 17 11.40 -7.29 5.04
C ILE A 17 10.57 -7.40 6.32
N ILE A 18 9.31 -6.97 6.29
CA ILE A 18 8.41 -7.08 7.45
C ILE A 18 8.21 -8.55 7.85
N ALA A 19 7.94 -9.43 6.88
CA ALA A 19 7.79 -10.85 7.15
C ALA A 19 9.05 -11.46 7.75
N LEU A 20 10.23 -11.08 7.24
CA LEU A 20 11.52 -11.56 7.75
C LEU A 20 11.77 -11.04 9.17
N SER A 21 11.47 -9.80 9.49
CA SER A 21 11.68 -9.22 10.82
C SER A 21 10.89 -9.95 11.90
N THR A 22 9.71 -10.49 11.58
CA THR A 22 8.89 -11.25 12.53
C THR A 22 9.47 -12.64 12.88
N VAL A 23 10.38 -13.16 12.09
CA VAL A 23 10.95 -14.50 12.23
C VAL A 23 12.49 -14.50 12.24
N VAL A 24 13.13 -13.35 12.43
CA VAL A 24 14.59 -13.21 12.39
C VAL A 24 15.29 -14.10 13.40
N ASP A 25 14.69 -14.35 14.56
CA ASP A 25 15.24 -15.20 15.63
C ASP A 25 14.98 -16.71 15.42
N LYS A 26 14.30 -17.09 14.33
CA LYS A 26 13.97 -18.47 14.01
C LYS A 26 15.02 -19.11 13.10
N PRO A 27 15.14 -20.45 13.10
CA PRO A 27 16.03 -21.15 12.18
C PRO A 27 15.77 -20.79 10.72
N LEU A 28 16.81 -20.81 9.89
CA LEU A 28 16.76 -20.38 8.48
C LEU A 28 15.66 -21.06 7.65
N ASN A 29 15.39 -22.34 7.91
CA ASN A 29 14.32 -23.07 7.24
C ASN A 29 12.92 -22.46 7.53
N ILE A 30 12.68 -22.03 8.77
CA ILE A 30 11.43 -21.36 9.15
C ILE A 30 11.34 -19.98 8.50
N GLN A 31 12.43 -19.22 8.49
CA GLN A 31 12.48 -17.92 7.83
C GLN A 31 12.11 -18.04 6.34
N ILE A 32 12.73 -18.98 5.62
CA ILE A 32 12.45 -19.21 4.20
C ILE A 32 10.98 -19.59 3.98
N ILE A 33 10.42 -20.49 4.77
CA ILE A 33 9.04 -20.93 4.64
C ILE A 33 8.07 -19.77 4.86
N VAL A 34 8.22 -19.02 5.96
CA VAL A 34 7.34 -17.92 6.32
C VAL A 34 7.39 -16.81 5.27
N VAL A 35 8.58 -16.37 4.88
CA VAL A 35 8.75 -15.33 3.86
C VAL A 35 8.17 -15.77 2.53
N SER A 36 8.36 -17.02 2.11
CA SER A 36 7.80 -17.56 0.87
C SER A 36 6.26 -17.58 0.90
N ILE A 37 5.67 -18.04 2.00
CA ILE A 37 4.20 -18.06 2.16
C ILE A 37 3.64 -16.64 2.12
N VAL A 38 4.23 -15.71 2.87
CA VAL A 38 3.79 -14.31 2.91
C VAL A 38 3.91 -13.67 1.53
N ALA A 39 5.01 -13.90 0.81
CA ALA A 39 5.20 -13.38 -0.54
C ALA A 39 4.13 -13.90 -1.52
N ILE A 40 3.82 -15.18 -1.48
CA ILE A 40 2.78 -15.79 -2.33
C ILE A 40 1.38 -15.22 -1.99
N ILE A 41 1.02 -15.18 -0.70
CA ILE A 41 -0.28 -14.66 -0.26
C ILE A 41 -0.43 -13.19 -0.64
N SER A 42 0.60 -12.39 -0.43
CA SER A 42 0.60 -10.96 -0.79
C SER A 42 0.44 -10.76 -2.29
N THR A 43 1.16 -11.54 -3.10
CA THR A 43 1.04 -11.49 -4.56
C THR A 43 -0.38 -11.83 -5.01
N ILE A 44 -0.94 -12.94 -4.52
CA ILE A 44 -2.32 -13.33 -4.84
C ILE A 44 -3.30 -12.27 -4.36
N GLY A 45 -3.11 -11.71 -3.16
CA GLY A 45 -3.97 -10.67 -2.59
C GLY A 45 -3.99 -9.40 -3.43
N VAL A 46 -2.82 -8.86 -3.78
CA VAL A 46 -2.70 -7.63 -4.57
C VAL A 46 -3.25 -7.82 -5.99
N TYR A 47 -2.81 -8.85 -6.70
CA TYR A 47 -3.29 -9.09 -8.06
C TYR A 47 -4.76 -9.53 -8.09
N GLY A 48 -5.23 -10.26 -7.07
CA GLY A 48 -6.64 -10.61 -6.89
C GLY A 48 -7.50 -9.37 -6.70
N LEU A 49 -7.07 -8.42 -5.87
CA LEU A 49 -7.76 -7.16 -5.65
C LEU A 49 -7.84 -6.32 -6.94
N VAL A 50 -6.72 -6.19 -7.67
CA VAL A 50 -6.68 -5.49 -8.95
C VAL A 50 -7.60 -6.14 -9.97
N ALA A 51 -7.58 -7.46 -10.08
CA ALA A 51 -8.47 -8.20 -10.98
C ALA A 51 -9.94 -8.02 -10.63
N LEU A 52 -10.27 -7.97 -9.33
CA LEU A 52 -11.63 -7.73 -8.84
C LEU A 52 -12.09 -6.32 -9.22
N ILE A 53 -11.25 -5.30 -9.03
CA ILE A 53 -11.54 -3.91 -9.39
C ILE A 53 -11.80 -3.78 -10.90
N VAL A 54 -10.94 -4.37 -11.73
CA VAL A 54 -11.12 -4.35 -13.20
C VAL A 54 -12.38 -5.08 -13.61
N ARG A 55 -12.70 -6.23 -12.98
CA ARG A 55 -13.94 -6.96 -13.26
C ARG A 55 -15.20 -6.24 -12.81
N MET A 56 -15.13 -5.44 -11.75
CA MET A 56 -16.28 -4.60 -11.34
C MET A 56 -16.70 -3.63 -12.43
N ASP A 57 -15.73 -3.04 -13.14
CA ASP A 57 -16.00 -2.12 -14.25
C ASP A 57 -16.68 -2.84 -15.42
N ASP A 58 -16.12 -3.97 -15.85
CA ASP A 58 -16.68 -4.80 -16.92
C ASP A 58 -18.11 -5.31 -16.58
N LEU A 59 -18.33 -5.74 -15.35
CA LEU A 59 -19.64 -6.18 -14.89
C LEU A 59 -20.63 -5.01 -14.85
N GLY A 60 -20.19 -3.86 -14.40
CA GLY A 60 -21.01 -2.65 -14.38
C GLY A 60 -21.51 -2.27 -15.78
N PHE A 61 -20.62 -2.23 -16.76
CA PHE A 61 -21.00 -1.95 -18.16
C PHE A 61 -21.91 -3.03 -18.75
N LYS A 62 -21.67 -4.32 -18.47
CA LYS A 62 -22.57 -5.41 -18.92
C LYS A 62 -23.97 -5.25 -18.33
N LEU A 63 -24.09 -4.94 -17.03
CA LEU A 63 -25.38 -4.74 -16.38
C LEU A 63 -26.13 -3.53 -16.94
N ILE A 64 -25.43 -2.45 -17.29
CA ILE A 64 -26.00 -1.28 -17.96
C ILE A 64 -26.54 -1.67 -19.34
N ALA A 65 -25.76 -2.41 -20.11
CA ALA A 65 -26.14 -2.86 -21.46
C ALA A 65 -27.35 -3.80 -21.44
N LEU A 66 -27.44 -4.70 -20.46
CA LEU A 66 -28.56 -5.63 -20.29
C LEU A 66 -29.84 -4.93 -19.81
N GLY A 67 -29.71 -3.77 -19.18
CA GLY A 67 -30.82 -3.07 -18.56
C GLY A 67 -31.83 -2.45 -19.51
N GLY A 68 -31.53 -2.27 -20.80
CA GLY A 68 -32.38 -1.73 -21.87
C GLY A 68 -33.06 -0.39 -21.56
N ASN A 69 -33.62 -0.21 -20.36
CA ASN A 69 -34.25 0.99 -19.86
C ASN A 69 -33.51 1.58 -18.66
N LYS A 70 -33.41 2.91 -18.57
CA LYS A 70 -32.72 3.64 -17.46
C LYS A 70 -33.32 3.35 -16.07
N THR A 71 -34.56 2.88 -16.01
CA THR A 71 -35.30 2.52 -14.79
C THR A 71 -35.19 1.04 -14.42
N SER A 72 -34.51 0.24 -15.23
CA SER A 72 -34.29 -1.18 -14.93
C SER A 72 -33.35 -1.32 -13.72
N ILE A 73 -33.67 -2.27 -12.85
CA ILE A 73 -32.83 -2.63 -11.68
C ILE A 73 -31.39 -2.92 -12.12
N SER A 74 -31.22 -3.64 -13.20
CA SER A 74 -29.92 -3.98 -13.80
C SER A 74 -29.12 -2.72 -14.19
N HIS A 75 -29.78 -1.71 -14.79
CA HIS A 75 -29.14 -0.44 -15.15
C HIS A 75 -28.72 0.38 -13.92
N ILE A 76 -29.56 0.40 -12.86
CA ILE A 76 -29.28 1.13 -11.61
C ILE A 76 -28.07 0.51 -10.91
N PHE A 77 -28.07 -0.83 -10.77
CA PHE A 77 -26.95 -1.56 -10.15
C PHE A 77 -25.64 -1.41 -10.96
N GLY A 78 -25.70 -1.54 -12.29
CA GLY A 78 -24.54 -1.35 -13.15
C GLY A 78 -23.96 0.05 -13.05
N THR A 79 -24.82 1.08 -13.08
CA THR A 79 -24.40 2.48 -12.92
C THR A 79 -23.83 2.75 -11.53
N GLY A 80 -24.39 2.16 -10.48
CA GLY A 80 -23.88 2.22 -9.12
C GLY A 80 -22.46 1.64 -9.04
N LEU A 81 -22.25 0.46 -9.62
CA LEU A 81 -20.97 -0.24 -9.62
C LEU A 81 -19.86 0.61 -10.29
N VAL A 82 -20.12 1.11 -11.49
CA VAL A 82 -19.17 1.97 -12.23
C VAL A 82 -18.89 3.28 -11.50
N LYS A 83 -19.90 3.92 -10.93
CA LYS A 83 -19.74 5.17 -10.19
C LYS A 83 -19.00 5.01 -8.87
N THR A 84 -19.11 3.85 -8.21
CA THR A 84 -18.45 3.57 -6.93
C THR A 84 -16.96 3.25 -7.12
N LEU A 85 -16.56 2.76 -8.28
CA LEU A 85 -15.18 2.37 -8.57
C LEU A 85 -14.12 3.44 -8.25
N PRO A 86 -14.26 4.71 -8.67
CA PRO A 86 -13.30 5.76 -8.34
C PRO A 86 -13.19 6.01 -6.83
N PHE A 87 -14.29 5.85 -6.09
CA PHE A 87 -14.28 6.01 -4.63
C PHE A 87 -13.56 4.86 -3.94
N VAL A 88 -13.74 3.62 -4.42
CA VAL A 88 -13.02 2.44 -3.95
C VAL A 88 -11.52 2.61 -4.17
N ILE A 89 -11.11 3.00 -5.37
CA ILE A 89 -9.69 3.22 -5.71
C ILE A 89 -9.07 4.32 -4.83
N ARG A 90 -9.77 5.44 -4.64
CA ARG A 90 -9.30 6.52 -3.76
C ARG A 90 -9.21 6.08 -2.30
N GLY A 91 -10.21 5.37 -1.82
CA GLY A 91 -10.23 4.82 -0.46
C GLY A 91 -9.04 3.90 -0.21
N LEU A 92 -8.79 2.97 -1.13
CA LEU A 92 -7.63 2.06 -1.06
C LEU A 92 -6.30 2.83 -1.10
N ALA A 93 -6.19 3.86 -1.94
CA ALA A 93 -4.99 4.68 -2.00
C ALA A 93 -4.72 5.43 -0.69
N ILE A 94 -5.77 5.99 -0.06
CA ILE A 94 -5.64 6.69 1.23
C ILE A 94 -5.26 5.71 2.34
N ILE A 95 -5.97 4.57 2.43
CA ILE A 95 -5.70 3.54 3.44
C ILE A 95 -4.27 3.01 3.27
N GLY A 96 -3.86 2.68 2.04
CA GLY A 96 -2.52 2.21 1.74
C GLY A 96 -1.44 3.24 2.13
N THR A 97 -1.64 4.52 1.81
CA THR A 97 -0.69 5.58 2.18
C THR A 97 -0.55 5.70 3.70
N ILE A 98 -1.66 5.67 4.45
CA ILE A 98 -1.62 5.73 5.91
C ILE A 98 -0.90 4.50 6.48
N ALA A 99 -1.24 3.31 5.99
CA ALA A 99 -0.58 2.07 6.41
C ALA A 99 0.94 2.12 6.20
N MET A 100 1.40 2.60 5.04
CA MET A 100 2.82 2.73 4.74
C MET A 100 3.54 3.73 5.67
N ILE A 101 2.88 4.84 6.01
CA ILE A 101 3.43 5.81 6.97
C ILE A 101 3.57 5.17 8.36
N LEU A 102 2.56 4.41 8.79
CA LEU A 102 2.59 3.72 10.08
C LEU A 102 3.70 2.66 10.12
N VAL A 103 3.81 1.81 9.09
CA VAL A 103 4.87 0.79 9.00
C VAL A 103 6.26 1.43 9.00
N ALA A 104 6.46 2.52 8.24
CA ALA A 104 7.72 3.24 8.27
C ALA A 104 8.05 3.75 9.68
N GLY A 105 7.06 4.34 10.37
CA GLY A 105 7.23 4.81 11.74
C GLY A 105 7.53 3.69 12.73
N ASP A 106 6.82 2.57 12.63
CA ASP A 106 7.03 1.38 13.45
C ASP A 106 8.46 0.85 13.34
N ILE A 107 8.98 0.72 12.11
CA ILE A 107 10.37 0.29 11.86
C ILE A 107 11.36 1.22 12.57
N TYR A 108 11.17 2.53 12.52
CA TYR A 108 12.06 3.47 13.19
C TYR A 108 11.94 3.43 14.71
N ILE A 109 10.72 3.34 15.25
CA ILE A 109 10.50 3.27 16.71
C ILE A 109 11.12 2.00 17.30
N HIS A 110 10.95 0.85 16.64
CA HIS A 110 11.45 -0.41 17.17
C HIS A 110 12.97 -0.59 16.99
N ASN A 111 13.57 0.01 15.97
CA ASN A 111 15.00 -0.18 15.69
C ASN A 111 15.90 0.92 16.27
N ILE A 112 15.36 2.04 16.72
CA ILE A 112 16.14 3.15 17.29
C ILE A 112 15.73 3.39 18.75
N PRO A 113 16.56 2.98 19.74
CA PRO A 113 16.22 3.09 21.17
C PRO A 113 15.85 4.51 21.61
N PHE A 114 16.54 5.53 21.10
CA PHE A 114 16.26 6.93 21.39
C PHE A 114 14.85 7.36 20.95
N VAL A 115 14.40 6.88 19.79
CA VAL A 115 13.04 7.18 19.28
C VAL A 115 11.99 6.46 20.12
N HIS A 116 12.26 5.21 20.50
CA HIS A 116 11.39 4.45 21.38
C HIS A 116 11.16 5.13 22.72
N GLU A 117 12.20 5.61 23.38
CA GLU A 117 12.09 6.33 24.66
C GLU A 117 11.30 7.64 24.53
N LEU A 118 11.51 8.39 23.45
CA LEU A 118 10.85 9.68 23.22
C LEU A 118 9.32 9.54 23.06
N PHE A 119 8.89 8.45 22.42
CA PHE A 119 7.46 8.23 22.09
C PHE A 119 6.77 7.22 23.01
N HIS A 120 7.46 6.67 24.01
CA HIS A 120 6.91 5.69 24.97
C HIS A 120 5.65 6.17 25.71
N SER A 121 5.47 7.48 25.91
CA SER A 121 4.31 8.06 26.59
C SER A 121 3.08 8.25 25.70
N LEU A 122 3.21 8.06 24.38
CA LEU A 122 2.13 8.22 23.41
C LEU A 122 1.53 6.87 23.03
N PRO A 123 0.23 6.81 22.68
CA PRO A 123 -0.31 5.61 22.04
C PRO A 123 0.50 5.26 20.79
N THR A 124 0.87 4.01 20.64
CA THR A 124 1.80 3.48 19.61
C THR A 124 1.48 4.00 18.21
N ILE A 125 0.23 3.94 17.80
CA ILE A 125 -0.23 4.39 16.46
C ILE A 125 0.09 5.89 16.20
N PHE A 126 -0.04 6.76 17.21
CA PHE A 126 0.27 8.18 17.04
C PHE A 126 1.78 8.42 16.94
N GLY A 127 2.58 7.68 17.74
CA GLY A 127 4.03 7.71 17.66
C GLY A 127 4.52 7.27 16.27
N GLU A 128 4.05 6.13 15.80
CA GLU A 128 4.35 5.59 14.47
C GLU A 128 3.99 6.59 13.36
N PHE A 129 2.79 7.18 13.42
CA PHE A 129 2.34 8.13 12.42
C PHE A 129 3.22 9.39 12.37
N ILE A 130 3.56 9.97 13.54
CA ILE A 130 4.40 11.18 13.63
C ILE A 130 5.81 10.87 13.13
N VAL A 131 6.40 9.77 13.57
CA VAL A 131 7.76 9.37 13.17
C VAL A 131 7.79 9.07 11.68
N GLY A 132 6.87 8.27 11.16
CA GLY A 132 6.78 7.93 9.75
C GLY A 132 6.60 9.16 8.86
N LEU A 133 5.76 10.11 9.28
CA LEU A 133 5.52 11.35 8.56
C LEU A 133 6.78 12.24 8.57
N THR A 134 7.46 12.35 9.71
CA THR A 134 8.70 13.14 9.85
C THR A 134 9.82 12.58 8.98
N VAL A 135 10.02 11.26 9.01
CA VAL A 135 11.01 10.56 8.17
C VAL A 135 10.66 10.71 6.69
N GLY A 136 9.39 10.54 6.33
CA GLY A 136 8.90 10.71 4.97
C GLY A 136 9.16 12.11 4.43
N PHE A 137 8.84 13.16 5.21
CA PHE A 137 9.13 14.55 4.83
C PHE A 137 10.63 14.81 4.69
N THR A 138 11.44 14.32 5.63
CA THR A 138 12.90 14.48 5.60
C THR A 138 13.47 13.83 4.34
N THR A 139 13.05 12.61 4.03
CA THR A 139 13.47 11.87 2.83
C THR A 139 13.05 12.59 1.55
N LEU A 140 11.82 13.11 1.49
CA LEU A 140 11.36 13.91 0.35
C LEU A 140 12.18 15.20 0.17
N PHE A 141 12.53 15.87 1.24
CA PHE A 141 13.34 17.08 1.19
C PHE A 141 14.74 16.79 0.67
N ILE A 142 15.38 15.75 1.21
CA ILE A 142 16.70 15.29 0.77
C ILE A 142 16.66 14.89 -0.71
N PHE A 143 15.67 14.10 -1.12
CA PHE A 143 15.50 13.68 -2.50
C PHE A 143 15.35 14.86 -3.46
N LYS A 144 14.46 15.81 -3.13
CA LYS A 144 14.29 17.04 -3.93
C LYS A 144 15.58 17.86 -4.03
N PHE A 145 16.34 17.93 -2.93
CA PHE A 145 17.62 18.64 -2.89
C PHE A 145 18.65 17.97 -3.81
N ILE A 146 18.76 16.64 -3.74
CA ILE A 146 19.66 15.87 -4.60
C ILE A 146 19.28 16.01 -6.08
N VAL A 147 18.00 15.88 -6.42
CA VAL A 147 17.51 16.04 -7.79
C VAL A 147 17.75 17.46 -8.30
N LYS A 148 17.61 18.47 -7.44
CA LYS A 148 17.92 19.87 -7.80
C LYS A 148 19.40 20.10 -8.09
N ILE A 149 20.30 19.40 -7.37
CA ILE A 149 21.75 19.53 -7.57
C ILE A 149 22.22 18.72 -8.78
N PHE A 150 21.75 17.47 -8.90
CA PHE A 150 22.22 16.54 -9.93
C PHE A 150 21.34 16.50 -11.19
N GLY A 151 20.07 16.92 -11.09
CA GLY A 151 19.10 16.91 -12.19
C GLY A 151 19.21 18.09 -13.18
N LYS A 152 20.23 18.92 -13.06
CA LYS A 152 20.46 20.08 -13.95
C LYS A 152 21.43 19.74 -15.08
N LYS A 153 21.11 18.66 -15.83
CA LYS A 153 21.74 18.34 -17.12
C LYS A 153 20.74 17.61 -18.00
N GLU A 154 19.78 18.35 -18.56
CA GLU A 154 19.28 18.16 -19.94
C GLU A 154 18.42 19.35 -20.31
#